data_6dcd7fad2fb8943ca20278fb76f35c65
#
_entry.id   6dcd7fad2fb8943ca20278fb76f35c65
#
_cell.length_a   1.000
_cell.length_b   1.000
_cell.length_c   1.000
_cell.angle_alpha   90.00
_cell.angle_beta   90.00
_cell.angle_gamma   90.00
#
_symmetry.space_group_name_H-M   'P 1'
#
loop_
_entity.id
_entity.type
_entity.pdbx_description
1 polymer ?
#
loop_
_entity_poly.entity_id
_entity_poly.type
_entity_poly.pdbx_seq_one_letter_code
_entity_poly.pdbx_strand_id
1 'polypeptide(L)'
;MEILDGGIGRYLKEIGAPFQQPEWSALALMEDPSSVITAHQAFVDAGAQVITTNSYAVVPFHIGEERFANRGAELIALSGQLAQKVKESTSQNIKVAAGIPPVFGSYSPDDFVTADAVTMLEVFKQHLLPFTDIVLAETQSSIDEVITIQKVFADCGQPLWISMTLEDETESPYPRLRSGELLSDALSAINFDQVEAILFNCSQ
;
A
#
# COMPACT_ATOMS: atom_id res chain seq x y z
N MET A 1 -9.77 7.34 -17.36
CA MET A 1 -10.08 7.10 -15.92
C MET A 1 -9.81 5.63 -15.69
N GLU A 2 -8.96 5.29 -14.74
CA GLU A 2 -8.66 3.91 -14.34
C GLU A 2 -9.44 3.58 -13.06
N ILE A 3 -9.92 2.35 -12.94
CA ILE A 3 -10.64 1.86 -11.77
C ILE A 3 -9.69 0.99 -10.95
N LEU A 4 -9.41 1.43 -9.72
CA LEU A 4 -8.64 0.65 -8.75
C LEU A 4 -9.54 -0.41 -8.11
N ASP A 5 -8.89 -1.46 -7.58
CA ASP A 5 -9.54 -2.44 -6.72
C ASP A 5 -10.02 -1.82 -5.40
N GLY A 6 -10.72 -2.63 -4.61
CA GLY A 6 -11.23 -2.27 -3.29
C GLY A 6 -10.37 -2.82 -2.15
N GLY A 7 -10.89 -2.71 -0.92
CA GLY A 7 -10.19 -3.19 0.27
C GLY A 7 -10.06 -4.71 0.31
N ILE A 8 -8.90 -5.22 -0.11
CA ILE A 8 -8.62 -6.67 -0.18
C ILE A 8 -8.82 -7.37 1.17
N GLY A 9 -8.41 -6.75 2.27
CA GLY A 9 -8.60 -7.31 3.61
C GLY A 9 -10.07 -7.53 3.97
N ARG A 10 -10.97 -6.61 3.58
CA ARG A 10 -12.41 -6.77 3.79
C ARG A 10 -12.95 -7.96 2.98
N TYR A 11 -12.54 -8.07 1.73
CA TYR A 11 -12.98 -9.16 0.88
C TYR A 11 -12.45 -10.52 1.36
N LEU A 12 -11.19 -10.61 1.78
CA LEU A 12 -10.62 -11.83 2.38
C LEU A 12 -11.44 -12.28 3.59
N LYS A 13 -11.82 -11.36 4.48
CA LYS A 13 -12.69 -11.66 5.61
C LYS A 13 -14.07 -12.16 5.17
N GLU A 14 -14.65 -11.55 4.14
CA GLU A 14 -15.99 -11.90 3.61
C GLU A 14 -16.03 -13.32 3.03
N ILE A 15 -14.97 -13.74 2.34
CA ILE A 15 -14.86 -15.10 1.78
C ILE A 15 -14.40 -16.15 2.80
N GLY A 16 -14.18 -15.75 4.07
CA GLY A 16 -13.76 -16.66 5.13
C GLY A 16 -12.29 -17.08 5.08
N ALA A 17 -11.44 -16.32 4.38
CA ALA A 17 -10.00 -16.52 4.37
C ALA A 17 -9.38 -16.21 5.75
N PRO A 18 -8.16 -16.71 6.06
CA PRO A 18 -7.45 -16.35 7.27
C PRO A 18 -7.29 -14.84 7.40
N PHE A 19 -7.95 -14.24 8.41
CA PHE A 19 -7.98 -12.80 8.64
C PHE A 19 -8.23 -12.52 10.11
N GLN A 20 -7.19 -12.13 10.82
CA GLN A 20 -7.23 -11.87 12.25
C GLN A 20 -6.22 -10.79 12.63
N GLN A 21 -6.52 -10.00 13.68
CA GLN A 21 -5.53 -9.11 14.28
C GLN A 21 -4.49 -9.92 15.06
N PRO A 22 -3.23 -9.45 15.11
CA PRO A 22 -2.72 -8.22 14.52
C PRO A 22 -2.31 -8.33 13.04
N GLU A 23 -2.20 -9.53 12.48
CA GLU A 23 -1.66 -9.81 11.15
C GLU A 23 -2.57 -9.34 10.01
N TRP A 24 -3.88 -9.16 10.25
CA TRP A 24 -4.86 -8.74 9.24
C TRP A 24 -4.77 -9.56 7.95
N SER A 25 -4.64 -8.90 6.79
CA SER A 25 -4.56 -9.56 5.48
C SER A 25 -3.24 -10.30 5.22
N ALA A 26 -2.17 -10.02 5.99
CA ALA A 26 -0.94 -10.78 5.91
C ALA A 26 -1.10 -12.22 6.38
N LEU A 27 -2.11 -12.50 7.23
CA LEU A 27 -2.40 -13.87 7.67
C LEU A 27 -2.79 -14.76 6.47
N ALA A 28 -3.59 -14.24 5.53
CA ALA A 28 -3.95 -14.96 4.31
C ALA A 28 -2.72 -15.28 3.44
N LEU A 29 -1.74 -14.35 3.33
CA LEU A 29 -0.48 -14.63 2.64
C LEU A 29 0.29 -15.79 3.27
N MET A 30 0.26 -15.89 4.60
CA MET A 30 1.03 -16.89 5.35
C MET A 30 0.36 -18.27 5.37
N GLU A 31 -0.95 -18.34 5.44
CA GLU A 31 -1.71 -19.56 5.70
C GLU A 31 -2.50 -20.07 4.50
N ASP A 32 -3.03 -19.16 3.66
CA ASP A 32 -3.80 -19.50 2.45
C ASP A 32 -3.57 -18.48 1.32
N PRO A 33 -2.40 -18.50 0.67
CA PRO A 33 -2.13 -17.63 -0.47
C PRO A 33 -3.12 -17.75 -1.63
N SER A 34 -3.85 -18.87 -1.72
CA SER A 34 -4.84 -19.09 -2.78
C SER A 34 -6.06 -18.18 -2.63
N SER A 35 -6.43 -17.82 -1.40
CA SER A 35 -7.49 -16.86 -1.12
C SER A 35 -7.15 -15.45 -1.61
N VAL A 36 -5.87 -15.08 -1.59
CA VAL A 36 -5.39 -13.79 -2.12
C VAL A 36 -5.55 -13.73 -3.63
N ILE A 37 -5.25 -14.83 -4.36
CA ILE A 37 -5.52 -14.94 -5.80
C ILE A 37 -7.03 -14.79 -6.06
N THR A 38 -7.86 -15.47 -5.28
CA THR A 38 -9.32 -15.39 -5.40
C THR A 38 -9.83 -13.95 -5.21
N ALA A 39 -9.26 -13.24 -4.24
CA ALA A 39 -9.63 -11.85 -3.97
C ALA A 39 -9.24 -10.92 -5.14
N HIS A 40 -8.01 -11.00 -5.62
CA HIS A 40 -7.57 -10.22 -6.78
C HIS A 40 -8.42 -10.52 -8.03
N GLN A 41 -8.69 -11.82 -8.31
CA GLN A 41 -9.52 -12.21 -9.44
C GLN A 41 -10.94 -11.63 -9.34
N ALA A 42 -11.54 -11.64 -8.16
CA ALA A 42 -12.88 -11.07 -7.96
C ALA A 42 -12.92 -9.56 -8.26
N PHE A 43 -11.88 -8.79 -7.91
CA PHE A 43 -11.81 -7.38 -8.28
C PHE A 43 -11.64 -7.19 -9.79
N VAL A 44 -10.81 -8.01 -10.45
CA VAL A 44 -10.66 -7.98 -11.91
C VAL A 44 -12.00 -8.31 -12.60
N ASP A 45 -12.72 -9.32 -12.12
CA ASP A 45 -14.03 -9.71 -12.66
C ASP A 45 -15.09 -8.63 -12.45
N ALA A 46 -14.95 -7.83 -11.38
CA ALA A 46 -15.78 -6.67 -11.11
C ALA A 46 -15.41 -5.42 -11.93
N GLY A 47 -14.34 -5.48 -12.71
CA GLY A 47 -13.91 -4.42 -13.63
C GLY A 47 -12.76 -3.54 -13.14
N ALA A 48 -12.02 -3.95 -12.10
CA ALA A 48 -10.80 -3.26 -11.69
C ALA A 48 -9.75 -3.35 -12.80
N GLN A 49 -9.12 -2.23 -13.10
CA GLN A 49 -8.05 -2.09 -14.08
C GLN A 49 -6.66 -1.99 -13.42
N VAL A 50 -6.65 -1.68 -12.13
CA VAL A 50 -5.47 -1.70 -11.28
C VAL A 50 -5.79 -2.54 -10.05
N ILE A 51 -4.98 -3.57 -9.78
CA ILE A 51 -5.06 -4.36 -8.54
C ILE A 51 -3.84 -4.05 -7.67
N THR A 52 -4.06 -3.90 -6.37
CA THR A 52 -3.02 -3.56 -5.40
C THR A 52 -2.54 -4.81 -4.68
N THR A 53 -1.23 -5.00 -4.59
CA THR A 53 -0.63 -6.15 -3.90
C THR A 53 -1.09 -6.24 -2.44
N ASN A 54 -1.31 -7.46 -1.92
CA ASN A 54 -1.67 -7.68 -0.51
C ASN A 54 -0.46 -7.56 0.43
N SER A 55 0.31 -6.49 0.28
CA SER A 55 1.53 -6.20 1.05
C SER A 55 1.31 -5.28 2.24
N TYR A 56 0.15 -4.62 2.33
CA TYR A 56 -0.15 -3.56 3.31
C TYR A 56 0.18 -3.95 4.76
N ALA A 57 -0.22 -5.15 5.17
CA ALA A 57 0.00 -5.60 6.54
C ALA A 57 1.35 -6.32 6.75
N VAL A 58 2.23 -6.36 5.74
CA VAL A 58 3.56 -6.99 5.87
C VAL A 58 4.57 -5.97 6.40
N VAL A 59 4.34 -5.50 7.60
CA VAL A 59 5.20 -4.54 8.34
C VAL A 59 5.37 -5.00 9.78
N PRO A 60 6.44 -4.59 10.48
CA PRO A 60 6.68 -4.98 11.88
C PRO A 60 5.49 -4.72 12.80
N PHE A 61 4.79 -3.62 12.60
CA PHE A 61 3.59 -3.24 13.38
C PHE A 61 2.51 -4.33 13.36
N HIS A 62 2.33 -5.03 12.26
CA HIS A 62 1.30 -6.05 12.11
C HIS A 62 1.81 -7.48 12.33
N ILE A 63 2.95 -7.83 11.75
CA ILE A 63 3.45 -9.21 11.81
C ILE A 63 4.52 -9.44 12.89
N GLY A 64 4.95 -8.38 13.59
CA GLY A 64 6.00 -8.41 14.61
C GLY A 64 7.40 -8.29 14.00
N GLU A 65 8.33 -7.70 14.78
CA GLU A 65 9.73 -7.44 14.37
C GLU A 65 10.46 -8.71 13.93
N GLU A 66 10.39 -9.77 14.73
CA GLU A 66 11.09 -11.03 14.45
C GLU A 66 10.59 -11.66 13.14
N ARG A 67 9.29 -11.69 12.93
CA ARG A 67 8.71 -12.28 11.72
C ARG A 67 9.00 -11.43 10.50
N PHE A 68 8.95 -10.11 10.63
CA PHE A 68 9.35 -9.22 9.54
C PHE A 68 10.82 -9.40 9.17
N ALA A 69 11.73 -9.45 10.15
CA ALA A 69 13.15 -9.65 9.90
C ALA A 69 13.44 -11.00 9.19
N ASN A 70 12.72 -12.07 9.56
CA ASN A 70 12.95 -13.41 9.02
C ASN A 70 12.20 -13.68 7.71
N ARG A 71 11.00 -13.11 7.51
CA ARG A 71 10.09 -13.45 6.42
C ARG A 71 9.50 -12.25 5.68
N GLY A 72 9.76 -11.02 6.11
CA GLY A 72 9.16 -9.82 5.49
C GLY A 72 9.44 -9.76 3.99
N ALA A 73 10.69 -9.93 3.59
CA ALA A 73 11.10 -9.95 2.18
C ALA A 73 10.38 -11.04 1.36
N GLU A 74 10.28 -12.26 1.90
CA GLU A 74 9.56 -13.38 1.29
C GLU A 74 8.08 -13.06 1.09
N LEU A 75 7.40 -12.56 2.14
CA LEU A 75 5.97 -12.27 2.11
C LEU A 75 5.64 -11.08 1.18
N ILE A 76 6.48 -10.05 1.16
CA ILE A 76 6.36 -8.93 0.24
C ILE A 76 6.48 -9.43 -1.21
N ALA A 77 7.51 -10.21 -1.52
CA ALA A 77 7.66 -10.80 -2.85
C ALA A 77 6.47 -11.71 -3.22
N LEU A 78 6.00 -12.54 -2.29
CA LEU A 78 4.84 -13.40 -2.50
C LEU A 78 3.58 -12.59 -2.87
N SER A 79 3.31 -11.48 -2.17
CA SER A 79 2.16 -10.63 -2.47
C SER A 79 2.18 -10.10 -3.92
N GLY A 80 3.37 -9.70 -4.41
CA GLY A 80 3.57 -9.28 -5.79
C GLY A 80 3.39 -10.42 -6.80
N GLN A 81 3.97 -11.60 -6.51
CA GLN A 81 3.84 -12.78 -7.36
C GLN A 81 2.39 -13.22 -7.53
N LEU A 82 1.57 -13.16 -6.47
CA LEU A 82 0.16 -13.55 -6.52
C LEU A 82 -0.65 -12.58 -7.39
N ALA A 83 -0.42 -11.26 -7.25
CA ALA A 83 -1.06 -10.26 -8.10
C ALA A 83 -0.62 -10.38 -9.57
N GLN A 84 0.68 -10.58 -9.81
CA GLN A 84 1.21 -10.80 -11.16
C GLN A 84 0.63 -12.06 -11.81
N LYS A 85 0.46 -13.14 -11.06
CA LYS A 85 -0.17 -14.37 -11.54
C LYS A 85 -1.62 -14.13 -12.00
N VAL A 86 -2.39 -13.31 -11.29
CA VAL A 86 -3.74 -12.93 -11.71
C VAL A 86 -3.68 -12.12 -13.01
N LYS A 87 -2.77 -11.12 -13.10
CA LYS A 87 -2.57 -10.34 -14.32
C LYS A 87 -2.24 -11.23 -15.53
N GLU A 88 -1.39 -12.23 -15.36
CA GLU A 88 -1.00 -13.15 -16.44
C GLU A 88 -2.11 -14.13 -16.86
N SER A 89 -3.04 -14.42 -15.94
CA SER A 89 -4.14 -15.37 -16.19
C SER A 89 -5.38 -14.74 -16.83
N THR A 90 -5.52 -13.42 -16.76
CA THR A 90 -6.67 -12.71 -17.34
C THR A 90 -6.41 -12.26 -18.77
N SER A 91 -7.47 -12.17 -19.58
CA SER A 91 -7.42 -11.52 -20.90
C SER A 91 -7.61 -9.99 -20.83
N GLN A 92 -7.92 -9.45 -19.65
CA GLN A 92 -8.10 -8.03 -19.44
C GLN A 92 -6.74 -7.34 -19.33
N ASN A 93 -6.63 -6.12 -19.85
CA ASN A 93 -5.42 -5.32 -19.69
C ASN A 93 -5.45 -4.62 -18.33
N ILE A 94 -4.87 -5.25 -17.32
CA ILE A 94 -4.76 -4.72 -15.97
C ILE A 94 -3.32 -4.38 -15.60
N LYS A 95 -3.18 -3.49 -14.60
CA LYS A 95 -1.90 -3.15 -13.97
C LYS A 95 -1.86 -3.69 -12.55
N VAL A 96 -0.64 -3.96 -12.06
CA VAL A 96 -0.39 -4.31 -10.67
C VAL A 96 0.27 -3.12 -9.98
N ALA A 97 -0.35 -2.62 -8.91
CA ALA A 97 0.23 -1.59 -8.05
C ALA A 97 0.94 -2.22 -6.84
N ALA A 98 2.17 -1.79 -6.60
CA ALA A 98 2.90 -2.08 -5.37
C ALA A 98 2.27 -1.30 -4.21
N GLY A 99 1.49 -1.94 -3.37
CA GLY A 99 0.92 -1.32 -2.16
C GLY A 99 2.00 -1.07 -1.11
N ILE A 100 2.38 0.19 -0.92
CA ILE A 100 3.37 0.63 0.06
C ILE A 100 2.64 1.23 1.26
N PRO A 101 2.60 0.53 2.41
CA PRO A 101 1.88 0.98 3.60
C PRO A 101 2.63 2.06 4.39
N PRO A 102 1.96 2.73 5.35
CA PRO A 102 2.64 3.38 6.46
C PRO A 102 3.39 2.32 7.29
N VAL A 103 4.72 2.43 7.36
CA VAL A 103 5.56 1.34 7.89
C VAL A 103 5.54 1.20 9.41
N PHE A 104 5.07 2.23 10.15
CA PHE A 104 4.92 2.23 11.61
C PHE A 104 3.47 2.04 12.08
N GLY A 105 2.55 1.84 11.16
CA GLY A 105 1.12 1.67 11.44
C GLY A 105 0.28 2.79 10.83
N SER A 106 -0.98 2.45 10.54
CA SER A 106 -1.92 3.38 9.92
C SER A 106 -2.32 4.46 10.93
N TYR A 107 -2.39 5.71 10.49
CA TYR A 107 -2.85 6.85 11.28
C TYR A 107 -1.98 7.21 12.50
N SER A 108 -0.70 6.80 12.49
CA SER A 108 0.26 7.04 13.57
C SER A 108 1.45 7.91 13.09
N PRO A 109 1.22 9.12 12.58
CA PRO A 109 2.30 9.97 12.05
C PRO A 109 3.34 10.35 13.10
N ASP A 110 2.97 10.39 14.38
CA ASP A 110 3.86 10.72 15.50
C ASP A 110 4.92 9.63 15.77
N ASP A 111 4.66 8.40 15.33
CA ASP A 111 5.58 7.28 15.49
C ASP A 111 6.63 7.20 14.35
N PHE A 112 6.54 8.08 13.36
CA PHE A 112 7.36 8.02 12.16
C PHE A 112 8.83 8.38 12.43
N VAL A 113 9.72 7.46 12.11
CA VAL A 113 11.18 7.63 12.19
C VAL A 113 11.81 7.44 10.81
N THR A 114 12.25 8.52 10.18
CA THR A 114 12.69 8.53 8.78
C THR A 114 13.77 7.48 8.46
N ALA A 115 14.77 7.30 9.33
CA ALA A 115 15.87 6.37 9.07
C ALA A 115 15.41 4.91 9.03
N ASP A 116 14.52 4.55 9.94
CA ASP A 116 13.97 3.20 10.03
C ASP A 116 12.94 2.97 8.90
N ALA A 117 12.16 4.02 8.56
CA ALA A 117 11.26 4.00 7.41
C ALA A 117 12.00 3.70 6.11
N VAL A 118 13.10 4.40 5.85
CA VAL A 118 13.93 4.17 4.65
C VAL A 118 14.38 2.71 4.58
N THR A 119 14.83 2.14 5.70
CA THR A 119 15.28 0.74 5.75
C THR A 119 14.16 -0.23 5.38
N MET A 120 12.95 -0.03 5.92
CA MET A 120 11.80 -0.87 5.61
C MET A 120 11.31 -0.68 4.16
N LEU A 121 11.25 0.57 3.69
CA LEU A 121 10.82 0.91 2.33
C LEU A 121 11.76 0.32 1.26
N GLU A 122 13.07 0.23 1.53
CA GLU A 122 14.03 -0.42 0.63
C GLU A 122 13.74 -1.94 0.51
N VAL A 123 13.25 -2.59 1.57
CA VAL A 123 12.80 -4.00 1.47
C VAL A 123 11.61 -4.12 0.52
N PHE A 124 10.61 -3.22 0.61
CA PHE A 124 9.51 -3.18 -0.34
C PHE A 124 10.00 -2.92 -1.76
N LYS A 125 10.84 -1.91 -1.96
CA LYS A 125 11.41 -1.57 -3.25
C LYS A 125 12.10 -2.76 -3.90
N GLN A 126 12.99 -3.43 -3.16
CA GLN A 126 13.76 -4.56 -3.67
C GLN A 126 12.91 -5.77 -4.02
N HIS A 127 11.90 -6.09 -3.21
CA HIS A 127 11.20 -7.37 -3.28
C HIS A 127 9.82 -7.30 -3.93
N LEU A 128 9.23 -6.09 -4.10
CA LEU A 128 7.90 -5.92 -4.67
C LEU A 128 7.92 -5.42 -6.11
N LEU A 129 8.80 -4.45 -6.43
CA LEU A 129 8.83 -3.82 -7.75
C LEU A 129 9.03 -4.77 -8.93
N PRO A 130 9.76 -5.92 -8.83
CA PRO A 130 9.87 -6.86 -9.95
C PRO A 130 8.53 -7.43 -10.46
N PHE A 131 7.47 -7.29 -9.68
CA PHE A 131 6.14 -7.86 -9.97
C PHE A 131 5.08 -6.80 -10.26
N THR A 132 5.44 -5.52 -10.34
CA THR A 132 4.47 -4.42 -10.36
C THR A 132 4.71 -3.46 -11.51
N ASP A 133 3.68 -2.69 -11.86
CA ASP A 133 3.72 -1.68 -12.91
C ASP A 133 3.70 -0.25 -12.34
N ILE A 134 3.21 -0.08 -11.11
CA ILE A 134 2.98 1.20 -10.43
C ILE A 134 3.44 1.06 -8.98
N VAL A 135 3.99 2.11 -8.41
CA VAL A 135 4.18 2.25 -6.96
C VAL A 135 3.01 3.04 -6.39
N LEU A 136 2.25 2.44 -5.47
CA LEU A 136 1.13 3.09 -4.80
C LEU A 136 1.43 3.23 -3.31
N ALA A 137 1.80 4.42 -2.86
CA ALA A 137 1.90 4.75 -1.45
C ALA A 137 0.48 4.92 -0.87
N GLU A 138 0.04 3.98 -0.02
CA GLU A 138 -1.32 3.95 0.52
C GLU A 138 -1.38 4.59 1.91
N THR A 139 -2.46 5.34 2.18
CA THR A 139 -2.82 5.80 3.54
C THR A 139 -1.76 6.66 4.22
N GLN A 140 -1.02 7.48 3.47
CA GLN A 140 0.01 8.32 4.03
C GLN A 140 -0.60 9.44 4.87
N SER A 141 -0.12 9.60 6.10
CA SER A 141 -0.72 10.43 7.15
C SER A 141 0.01 11.75 7.39
N SER A 142 1.25 11.89 6.91
CA SER A 142 2.10 13.05 7.13
C SER A 142 2.93 13.45 5.91
N ILE A 143 3.45 14.67 5.92
CA ILE A 143 4.38 15.16 4.90
C ILE A 143 5.69 14.36 4.92
N ASP A 144 6.19 14.00 6.09
CA ASP A 144 7.43 13.24 6.23
C ASP A 144 7.33 11.84 5.62
N GLU A 145 6.18 11.14 5.78
CA GLU A 145 5.92 9.87 5.10
C GLU A 145 5.96 10.03 3.58
N VAL A 146 5.23 11.01 3.05
CA VAL A 146 5.15 11.29 1.61
C VAL A 146 6.52 11.60 1.01
N ILE A 147 7.29 12.50 1.64
CA ILE A 147 8.62 12.89 1.15
C ILE A 147 9.61 11.72 1.22
N THR A 148 9.53 10.90 2.27
CA THR A 148 10.43 9.75 2.44
C THR A 148 10.17 8.71 1.37
N ILE A 149 8.90 8.37 1.10
CA ILE A 149 8.54 7.46 0.01
C ILE A 149 9.01 8.00 -1.34
N GLN A 150 8.75 9.27 -1.62
CA GLN A 150 9.17 9.89 -2.86
C GLN A 150 10.68 9.80 -3.07
N LYS A 151 11.49 10.02 -2.02
CA LYS A 151 12.95 9.88 -2.08
C LYS A 151 13.40 8.45 -2.33
N VAL A 152 12.81 7.48 -1.63
CA VAL A 152 13.17 6.06 -1.75
C VAL A 152 12.84 5.52 -3.15
N PHE A 153 11.71 5.92 -3.72
CA PHE A 153 11.26 5.41 -5.02
C PHE A 153 11.60 6.31 -6.21
N ALA A 154 12.39 7.38 -6.02
CA ALA A 154 12.71 8.37 -7.06
C ALA A 154 13.32 7.77 -8.34
N ASP A 155 14.09 6.70 -8.21
CA ASP A 155 14.85 6.04 -9.29
C ASP A 155 14.29 4.67 -9.70
N CYS A 156 13.08 4.33 -9.25
CA CYS A 156 12.50 3.00 -9.49
C CYS A 156 12.04 2.75 -10.93
N GLY A 157 11.89 3.80 -11.73
CA GLY A 157 11.46 3.71 -13.13
C GLY A 157 9.98 3.39 -13.33
N GLN A 158 9.20 3.26 -12.26
CA GLN A 158 7.75 3.06 -12.29
C GLN A 158 7.02 4.35 -11.89
N PRO A 159 5.79 4.59 -12.39
CA PRO A 159 4.95 5.68 -11.93
C PRO A 159 4.73 5.60 -10.42
N LEU A 160 4.86 6.72 -9.72
CA LEU A 160 4.55 6.84 -8.30
C LEU A 160 3.18 7.51 -8.13
N TRP A 161 2.26 6.84 -7.45
CA TRP A 161 0.99 7.35 -7.00
C TRP A 161 1.00 7.48 -5.48
N ILE A 162 0.52 8.58 -4.96
CA ILE A 162 0.48 8.85 -3.52
C ILE A 162 -0.96 9.01 -3.09
N SER A 163 -1.40 8.13 -2.19
CA SER A 163 -2.71 8.18 -1.55
C SER A 163 -2.57 8.64 -0.11
N MET A 164 -3.13 9.81 0.18
CA MET A 164 -3.11 10.42 1.50
C MET A 164 -4.41 10.15 2.25
N THR A 165 -4.34 10.13 3.58
CA THR A 165 -5.51 10.05 4.45
C THR A 165 -5.71 11.38 5.17
N LEU A 166 -6.96 11.87 5.10
CA LEU A 166 -7.33 13.16 5.68
C LEU A 166 -7.88 13.00 7.09
N GLU A 167 -7.80 14.07 7.85
CA GLU A 167 -8.44 14.21 9.15
C GLU A 167 -9.96 14.24 9.01
N ASP A 168 -10.68 13.39 9.76
CA ASP A 168 -12.14 13.26 9.71
C ASP A 168 -12.85 13.90 10.91
N GLU A 169 -12.13 14.11 12.02
CA GLU A 169 -12.76 14.49 13.31
C GLU A 169 -12.86 15.99 13.51
N THR A 170 -12.11 16.77 12.73
CA THR A 170 -12.04 18.22 12.91
C THR A 170 -12.75 18.94 11.78
N GLU A 171 -13.82 19.67 12.09
CA GLU A 171 -14.41 20.62 11.15
C GLU A 171 -13.41 21.76 10.87
N SER A 172 -12.80 21.72 9.71
CA SER A 172 -11.87 22.74 9.25
C SER A 172 -12.22 23.19 7.83
N PRO A 173 -12.21 24.48 7.52
CA PRO A 173 -12.37 24.94 6.15
C PRO A 173 -11.19 24.57 5.24
N TYR A 174 -10.10 24.12 5.84
CA TYR A 174 -8.89 23.71 5.14
C TYR A 174 -8.62 22.23 5.42
N PRO A 175 -8.59 21.37 4.38
CA PRO A 175 -8.30 19.95 4.56
C PRO A 175 -6.90 19.73 5.15
N ARG A 176 -6.81 18.77 6.07
CA ARG A 176 -5.58 18.40 6.77
C ARG A 176 -5.33 16.91 6.63
N LEU A 177 -4.06 16.54 6.68
CA LEU A 177 -3.66 15.15 6.87
C LEU A 177 -3.94 14.70 8.32
N ARG A 178 -3.87 13.42 8.59
CA ARG A 178 -4.03 12.86 9.96
C ARG A 178 -3.01 13.43 10.96
N SER A 179 -1.85 13.85 10.49
CA SER A 179 -0.84 14.59 11.28
C SER A 179 -1.27 15.98 11.72
N GLY A 180 -2.37 16.50 11.17
CA GLY A 180 -2.79 17.89 11.36
C GLY A 180 -2.16 18.90 10.40
N GLU A 181 -1.19 18.50 9.59
CA GLU A 181 -0.57 19.33 8.56
C GLU A 181 -1.57 19.71 7.46
N LEU A 182 -1.45 20.90 6.88
CA LEU A 182 -2.33 21.30 5.79
C LEU A 182 -2.08 20.46 4.54
N LEU A 183 -3.14 20.05 3.87
CA LEU A 183 -3.03 19.38 2.57
C LEU A 183 -2.29 20.25 1.53
N SER A 184 -2.49 21.58 1.57
CA SER A 184 -1.76 22.51 0.70
C SER A 184 -0.25 22.45 0.89
N ASP A 185 0.21 22.26 2.13
CA ASP A 185 1.63 22.18 2.46
C ASP A 185 2.19 20.83 1.98
N ALA A 186 1.44 19.75 2.16
CA ALA A 186 1.80 18.44 1.62
C ALA A 186 1.92 18.46 0.09
N LEU A 187 0.95 19.04 -0.60
CA LEU A 187 1.01 19.19 -2.06
C LEU A 187 2.18 20.07 -2.51
N SER A 188 2.54 21.09 -1.73
CA SER A 188 3.70 21.96 -2.03
C SER A 188 5.04 21.26 -1.81
N ALA A 189 5.09 20.24 -0.96
CA ALA A 189 6.29 19.45 -0.68
C ALA A 189 6.54 18.34 -1.72
N ILE A 190 5.52 17.96 -2.50
CA ILE A 190 5.61 16.90 -3.51
C ILE A 190 6.35 17.42 -4.75
N ASN A 191 7.32 16.67 -5.23
CA ASN A 191 7.91 16.86 -6.54
C ASN A 191 7.05 16.15 -7.61
N PHE A 192 6.21 16.91 -8.30
CA PHE A 192 5.28 16.39 -9.31
C PHE A 192 5.97 15.87 -10.59
N ASP A 193 7.27 16.09 -10.77
CA ASP A 193 8.00 15.44 -11.88
C ASP A 193 8.17 13.93 -11.65
N GLN A 194 7.98 13.47 -10.39
CA GLN A 194 8.12 12.06 -9.98
C GLN A 194 6.77 11.41 -9.65
N VAL A 195 5.71 12.19 -9.42
CA VAL A 195 4.40 11.70 -8.98
C VAL A 195 3.38 11.87 -10.08
N GLU A 196 2.82 10.75 -10.55
CA GLU A 196 1.83 10.73 -11.62
C GLU A 196 0.40 11.01 -11.12
N ALA A 197 0.07 10.57 -9.90
CA ALA A 197 -1.27 10.72 -9.34
C ALA A 197 -1.26 11.00 -7.84
N ILE A 198 -2.21 11.86 -7.42
CA ILE A 198 -2.58 12.07 -6.02
C ILE A 198 -3.96 11.47 -5.80
N LEU A 199 -4.08 10.67 -4.76
CA LEU A 199 -5.27 9.94 -4.38
C LEU A 199 -5.60 10.20 -2.91
N PHE A 200 -6.79 9.79 -2.50
CA PHE A 200 -7.22 9.84 -1.09
C PHE A 200 -7.92 8.54 -0.75
N ASN A 201 -7.61 7.99 0.43
CA ASN A 201 -8.27 6.79 0.92
C ASN A 201 -8.40 6.83 2.45
N CYS A 202 -9.24 5.95 2.99
CA CYS A 202 -9.44 5.78 4.43
C CYS A 202 -9.82 7.09 5.17
N SER A 203 -10.49 8.01 4.50
CA SER A 203 -11.10 9.24 5.03
C SER A 203 -12.52 9.40 4.52
N GLN A 204 -13.35 10.21 5.23
CA GLN A 204 -14.77 10.44 4.92
C GLN A 204 -14.97 11.68 4.04
#